data_576cc85dea6e0880b16d8914a6e11b15
#
_entry.id   576cc85dea6e0880b16d8914a6e11b15
#
_cell.length_a   1.000
_cell.length_b   1.000
_cell.length_c   1.000
_cell.angle_alpha   90.00
_cell.angle_beta   90.00
_cell.angle_gamma   90.00
#
_symmetry.space_group_name_H-M   'P 1'
#
loop_
_entity.id
_entity.type
_entity.pdbx_description
1 polymer ?
#
loop_
_entity_poly.entity_id
_entity_poly.type
_entity_poly.pdbx_seq_one_letter_code
_entity_poly.pdbx_strand_id
1 'polypeptide(L)'
;SATESNSIYTREQLNLFKGVVEELECMGIHIPLRHAANSGAILSSPESYMSYPPLLGEGLPPATDTPLNMVRTGLLLYGLTPPGCREFSINLRSAMTFKTRLAYIKDLEPGETVSYGRSFTAGQRTRIGVLPVGYDSGYSLRLSNKGYVVIRGKRFPIVGRVRMNLIHVDLGQEEAVEIGDVVTLYGGEGPSVEEIAGLMTGSPYEVLCATGKANPRTYV
;
A
#
# COMPACT_ATOMS: atom_id res chain seq x y z
N SER A 1 11.24 14.93 1.26
CA SER A 1 11.24 15.42 2.66
C SER A 1 9.85 15.76 3.19
N ALA A 2 8.85 15.93 2.34
CA ALA A 2 7.48 16.31 2.79
C ALA A 2 6.77 15.24 3.65
N THR A 3 7.29 14.03 3.73
CA THR A 3 6.84 12.96 4.61
C THR A 3 7.66 12.83 5.89
N GLU A 4 8.70 13.67 6.02
CA GLU A 4 9.52 13.72 7.22
C GLU A 4 8.91 14.70 8.23
N SER A 5 9.13 14.47 9.51
CA SER A 5 8.64 15.36 10.59
C SER A 5 9.29 16.76 10.57
N ASN A 6 10.33 16.95 9.77
CA ASN A 6 11.04 18.22 9.67
C ASN A 6 10.47 19.14 8.57
N SER A 7 9.50 19.97 8.96
CA SER A 7 8.88 20.95 8.08
C SER A 7 9.82 22.09 7.62
N ILE A 8 10.95 22.31 8.29
CA ILE A 8 11.90 23.42 7.97
C ILE A 8 12.53 23.17 6.60
N TYR A 9 13.13 22.00 6.39
CA TYR A 9 13.77 21.67 5.12
C TYR A 9 12.79 21.68 3.94
N THR A 10 11.57 21.16 4.14
CA THR A 10 10.51 21.20 3.12
C THR A 10 10.17 22.66 2.74
N ARG A 11 10.09 23.54 3.73
CA ARG A 11 9.82 24.98 3.50
C ARG A 11 10.96 25.68 2.78
N GLU A 12 12.21 25.38 3.14
CA GLU A 12 13.39 25.90 2.43
C GLU A 12 13.39 25.50 0.96
N GLN A 13 13.14 24.23 0.65
CA GLN A 13 13.03 23.74 -0.73
C GLN A 13 11.90 24.44 -1.50
N LEU A 14 10.76 24.64 -0.86
CA LEU A 14 9.62 25.31 -1.47
C LEU A 14 9.92 26.80 -1.77
N ASN A 15 10.60 27.48 -0.85
CA ASN A 15 10.99 28.88 -1.04
C ASN A 15 12.01 29.03 -2.18
N LEU A 16 13.01 28.16 -2.26
CA LEU A 16 13.96 28.13 -3.38
C LEU A 16 13.25 27.91 -4.71
N PHE A 17 12.32 26.98 -4.77
CA PHE A 17 11.54 26.71 -5.99
C PHE A 17 10.68 27.91 -6.40
N LYS A 18 10.01 28.58 -5.45
CA LYS A 18 9.24 29.80 -5.72
C LYS A 18 10.13 30.93 -6.25
N GLY A 19 11.31 31.13 -5.66
CA GLY A 19 12.27 32.13 -6.13
C GLY A 19 12.69 31.90 -7.58
N VAL A 20 12.98 30.67 -7.97
CA VAL A 20 13.30 30.33 -9.37
C VAL A 20 12.12 30.63 -10.30
N VAL A 21 10.90 30.33 -9.90
CA VAL A 21 9.70 30.64 -10.70
C VAL A 21 9.54 32.15 -10.90
N GLU A 22 9.74 32.92 -9.84
CA GLU A 22 9.67 34.39 -9.86
C GLU A 22 10.76 35.01 -10.76
N GLU A 23 12.00 34.48 -10.70
CA GLU A 23 13.10 34.93 -11.59
C GLU A 23 12.77 34.66 -13.07
N LEU A 24 12.21 33.47 -13.40
CA LEU A 24 11.81 33.14 -14.76
C LEU A 24 10.70 34.09 -15.27
N GLU A 25 9.71 34.37 -14.43
CA GLU A 25 8.65 35.35 -14.77
C GLU A 25 9.23 36.75 -15.05
N CYS A 26 10.18 37.21 -14.22
CA CYS A 26 10.88 38.48 -14.45
C CYS A 26 11.67 38.50 -15.76
N MET A 27 12.16 37.34 -16.22
CA MET A 27 12.82 37.18 -17.52
C MET A 27 11.84 37.06 -18.70
N GLY A 28 10.53 37.15 -18.45
CA GLY A 28 9.50 36.96 -19.47
C GLY A 28 9.24 35.51 -19.86
N ILE A 29 9.76 34.53 -19.08
CA ILE A 29 9.56 33.11 -19.31
C ILE A 29 8.39 32.64 -18.47
N HIS A 30 7.25 32.44 -19.10
CA HIS A 30 6.04 31.99 -18.43
C HIS A 30 5.90 30.47 -18.47
N ILE A 31 5.80 29.83 -17.29
CA ILE A 31 5.57 28.39 -17.14
C ILE A 31 4.13 28.19 -16.65
N PRO A 32 3.22 27.66 -17.48
CA PRO A 32 1.79 27.61 -17.16
C PRO A 32 1.45 26.60 -16.07
N LEU A 33 2.20 25.47 -15.96
CA LEU A 33 1.95 24.44 -14.96
C LEU A 33 3.13 24.33 -13.99
N ARG A 34 2.88 24.71 -12.75
CA ARG A 34 3.90 24.78 -11.69
C ARG A 34 3.48 23.91 -10.51
N HIS A 35 4.31 22.97 -10.12
CA HIS A 35 3.97 22.01 -9.06
C HIS A 35 5.17 21.64 -8.20
N ALA A 36 4.95 21.53 -6.90
CA ALA A 36 5.92 21.00 -5.93
C ALA A 36 5.32 19.87 -5.08
N ALA A 37 4.03 19.96 -4.75
CA ALA A 37 3.38 19.05 -3.82
C ALA A 37 3.26 17.61 -4.38
N ASN A 38 3.82 16.65 -3.63
CA ASN A 38 3.49 15.21 -3.70
C ASN A 38 2.38 14.88 -2.69
N SER A 39 1.98 13.60 -2.59
CA SER A 39 0.95 13.16 -1.63
C SER A 39 1.24 13.57 -0.17
N GLY A 40 2.49 13.56 0.25
CA GLY A 40 2.90 14.02 1.58
C GLY A 40 2.69 15.52 1.76
N ALA A 41 3.18 16.32 0.82
CA ALA A 41 3.05 17.77 0.87
C ALA A 41 1.60 18.25 0.78
N ILE A 42 0.76 17.55 0.02
CA ILE A 42 -0.70 17.82 -0.02
C ILE A 42 -1.30 17.76 1.38
N LEU A 43 -0.86 16.81 2.20
CA LEU A 43 -1.37 16.65 3.56
C LEU A 43 -0.68 17.53 4.59
N SER A 44 0.61 17.84 4.42
CA SER A 44 1.43 18.50 5.46
C SER A 44 1.81 19.95 5.18
N SER A 45 1.68 20.43 3.95
CA SER A 45 2.22 21.72 3.51
C SER A 45 1.27 22.42 2.52
N PRO A 46 0.13 22.95 3.00
CA PRO A 46 -0.86 23.64 2.15
C PRO A 46 -0.26 24.76 1.29
N GLU A 47 0.78 25.43 1.78
CA GLU A 47 1.53 26.45 1.06
C GLU A 47 2.21 25.96 -0.23
N SER A 48 2.24 24.63 -0.44
CA SER A 48 2.86 24.01 -1.62
C SER A 48 1.89 23.82 -2.81
N TYR A 49 0.61 24.18 -2.67
CA TYR A 49 -0.38 23.95 -3.74
C TYR A 49 -1.60 24.88 -3.71
N MET A 50 -1.77 25.72 -2.68
CA MET A 50 -3.01 26.49 -2.56
C MET A 50 -2.96 27.84 -3.28
N SER A 51 -3.77 27.94 -4.33
CA SER A 51 -4.31 29.20 -4.87
C SER A 51 -5.83 29.27 -4.77
N TYR A 52 -6.50 28.27 -4.15
CA TYR A 52 -7.96 28.18 -4.03
C TYR A 52 -8.40 27.97 -2.57
N PRO A 53 -9.60 28.41 -2.20
CA PRO A 53 -10.14 28.15 -0.86
C PRO A 53 -10.20 26.64 -0.59
N PRO A 54 -9.92 26.21 0.64
CA PRO A 54 -9.77 24.82 0.98
C PRO A 54 -11.06 24.02 0.77
N LEU A 55 -10.96 22.93 0.04
CA LEU A 55 -12.01 21.88 -0.01
C LEU A 55 -12.11 21.10 1.32
N LEU A 56 -11.29 21.43 2.31
CA LEU A 56 -11.03 20.65 3.51
C LEU A 56 -11.27 21.45 4.80
N GLY A 57 -12.51 21.91 5.03
CA GLY A 57 -12.94 22.38 6.34
C GLY A 57 -12.39 23.74 6.80
N GLU A 58 -13.00 24.27 7.87
CA GLU A 58 -12.64 25.55 8.49
C GLU A 58 -11.29 25.47 9.20
N GLY A 59 -10.43 26.50 9.06
CA GLY A 59 -9.20 26.66 9.83
C GLY A 59 -7.88 26.63 9.03
N LEU A 60 -7.93 26.57 7.70
CA LEU A 60 -6.73 26.71 6.88
C LEU A 60 -6.43 28.20 6.59
N PRO A 61 -5.15 28.60 6.48
CA PRO A 61 -4.80 29.98 6.19
C PRO A 61 -5.39 30.43 4.85
N PRO A 62 -5.67 31.73 4.68
CA PRO A 62 -6.19 32.29 3.44
C PRO A 62 -5.24 31.94 2.28
N ALA A 63 -5.81 31.83 1.08
CA ALA A 63 -5.06 31.58 -0.15
C ALA A 63 -3.86 32.53 -0.22
N THR A 64 -2.65 31.97 -0.24
CA THR A 64 -1.44 32.74 -0.44
C THR A 64 -1.25 32.97 -1.94
N ASP A 65 -0.61 34.07 -2.34
CA ASP A 65 -0.15 34.32 -3.72
C ASP A 65 0.95 33.31 -4.10
N THR A 66 0.59 32.03 -4.07
CA THR A 66 1.53 30.97 -4.41
C THR A 66 1.52 30.75 -5.93
N PRO A 67 2.69 30.78 -6.58
CA PRO A 67 2.77 30.55 -8.02
C PRO A 67 2.49 29.08 -8.41
N LEU A 68 2.13 28.22 -7.46
CA LEU A 68 1.95 26.78 -7.68
C LEU A 68 0.46 26.46 -7.91
N ASN A 69 0.15 25.81 -9.03
CA ASN A 69 -1.22 25.57 -9.50
C ASN A 69 -1.53 24.12 -9.86
N MET A 70 -0.63 23.17 -9.54
CA MET A 70 -0.79 21.75 -9.79
C MET A 70 -0.20 20.93 -8.65
N VAL A 71 -0.74 19.72 -8.43
CA VAL A 71 -0.25 18.74 -7.44
C VAL A 71 0.05 17.39 -8.11
N ARG A 72 0.91 16.58 -7.50
CA ARG A 72 1.24 15.24 -7.95
C ARG A 72 0.74 14.21 -6.93
N THR A 73 -0.54 13.87 -7.00
CA THR A 73 -1.12 12.82 -6.18
C THR A 73 -0.63 11.44 -6.64
N GLY A 74 -0.17 10.64 -5.69
CA GLY A 74 0.22 9.25 -5.89
C GLY A 74 -0.55 8.36 -4.93
N LEU A 75 0.00 8.11 -3.75
CA LEU A 75 -0.56 7.23 -2.74
C LEU A 75 -2.00 7.60 -2.34
N LEU A 76 -2.31 8.89 -2.28
CA LEU A 76 -3.67 9.37 -1.97
C LEU A 76 -4.72 8.89 -2.98
N LEU A 77 -4.36 8.71 -4.26
CA LEU A 77 -5.27 8.15 -5.27
C LEU A 77 -5.56 6.66 -5.02
N TYR A 78 -4.64 5.96 -4.36
CA TYR A 78 -4.85 4.58 -3.94
C TYR A 78 -5.57 4.46 -2.59
N GLY A 79 -5.97 5.59 -2.01
CA GLY A 79 -6.65 5.62 -0.72
C GLY A 79 -5.75 5.34 0.47
N LEU A 80 -4.45 5.66 0.35
CA LEU A 80 -3.44 5.41 1.37
C LEU A 80 -2.77 6.70 1.82
N THR A 81 -2.48 6.77 3.12
CA THR A 81 -1.73 7.91 3.69
C THR A 81 -0.22 7.65 3.56
N PRO A 82 0.56 8.62 3.05
CA PRO A 82 2.02 8.50 3.03
C PRO A 82 2.59 8.31 4.45
N PRO A 83 3.59 7.42 4.64
CA PRO A 83 4.25 7.24 5.93
C PRO A 83 4.77 8.57 6.49
N GLY A 84 4.62 8.77 7.79
CA GLY A 84 5.07 9.99 8.48
C GLY A 84 4.11 11.20 8.38
N CYS A 85 3.06 11.13 7.59
CA CYS A 85 2.01 12.14 7.59
C CYS A 85 1.06 11.92 8.77
N ARG A 86 0.56 13.03 9.36
CA ARG A 86 -0.45 12.96 10.43
C ARG A 86 -1.75 12.40 9.87
N GLU A 87 -2.54 11.75 10.72
CA GLU A 87 -3.90 11.38 10.37
C GLU A 87 -4.70 12.64 10.06
N PHE A 88 -5.21 12.71 8.85
CA PHE A 88 -6.13 13.75 8.42
C PHE A 88 -7.57 13.24 8.56
N SER A 89 -8.50 14.15 8.74
CA SER A 89 -9.94 13.86 8.80
C SER A 89 -10.56 13.38 7.47
N ILE A 90 -9.73 13.10 6.45
CA ILE A 90 -10.18 12.57 5.16
C ILE A 90 -10.33 11.06 5.28
N ASN A 91 -11.53 10.58 5.07
CA ASN A 91 -11.80 9.15 4.99
C ASN A 91 -11.32 8.59 3.63
N LEU A 92 -10.08 8.16 3.56
CA LEU A 92 -9.51 7.52 2.37
C LEU A 92 -10.02 6.07 2.28
N ARG A 93 -10.39 5.66 1.06
CA ARG A 93 -10.80 4.27 0.77
C ARG A 93 -9.73 3.62 -0.10
N SER A 94 -9.26 2.45 0.31
CA SER A 94 -8.31 1.66 -0.49
C SER A 94 -8.91 1.36 -1.87
N ALA A 95 -8.22 1.79 -2.91
CA ALA A 95 -8.64 1.59 -4.30
C ALA A 95 -8.21 0.23 -4.86
N MET A 96 -7.39 -0.54 -4.15
CA MET A 96 -6.86 -1.80 -4.65
C MET A 96 -7.13 -2.94 -3.68
N THR A 97 -7.62 -4.05 -4.23
CA THR A 97 -7.75 -5.33 -3.53
C THR A 97 -7.05 -6.41 -4.33
N PHE A 98 -6.13 -7.15 -3.72
CA PHE A 98 -5.46 -8.27 -4.35
C PHE A 98 -6.09 -9.58 -3.91
N LYS A 99 -6.60 -10.34 -4.88
CA LYS A 99 -7.32 -11.60 -4.64
C LYS A 99 -6.73 -12.73 -5.48
N THR A 100 -6.93 -13.94 -4.99
CA THR A 100 -6.69 -15.19 -5.72
C THR A 100 -7.79 -16.19 -5.38
N ARG A 101 -7.65 -17.44 -5.83
CA ARG A 101 -8.54 -18.55 -5.45
C ARG A 101 -7.73 -19.66 -4.82
N LEU A 102 -8.35 -20.36 -3.88
CA LEU A 102 -7.78 -21.56 -3.29
C LEU A 102 -7.71 -22.66 -4.34
N ALA A 103 -6.50 -23.10 -4.69
CA ALA A 103 -6.27 -24.05 -5.77
C ALA A 103 -6.23 -25.51 -5.30
N TYR A 104 -5.80 -25.74 -4.06
CA TYR A 104 -5.65 -27.08 -3.52
C TYR A 104 -5.70 -27.07 -1.99
N ILE A 105 -6.14 -28.17 -1.39
CA ILE A 105 -6.11 -28.40 0.06
C ILE A 105 -5.43 -29.76 0.32
N LYS A 106 -4.52 -29.79 1.29
CA LYS A 106 -3.83 -30.98 1.75
C LYS A 106 -3.93 -31.11 3.27
N ASP A 107 -4.29 -32.27 3.77
CA ASP A 107 -4.17 -32.59 5.20
C ASP A 107 -2.71 -32.84 5.54
N LEU A 108 -2.28 -32.38 6.71
CA LEU A 108 -0.99 -32.67 7.32
C LEU A 108 -1.20 -33.31 8.68
N GLU A 109 -0.43 -34.34 8.94
CA GLU A 109 -0.32 -34.95 10.26
C GLU A 109 0.72 -34.22 11.11
N PRO A 110 0.68 -34.34 12.45
CA PRO A 110 1.69 -33.74 13.35
C PRO A 110 3.11 -34.15 12.93
N GLY A 111 4.01 -33.17 12.83
CA GLY A 111 5.40 -33.36 12.40
C GLY A 111 5.64 -33.26 10.90
N GLU A 112 4.60 -33.31 10.06
CA GLU A 112 4.77 -33.05 8.63
C GLU A 112 5.11 -31.57 8.35
N THR A 113 5.79 -31.33 7.24
CA THR A 113 6.34 -30.01 6.90
C THR A 113 5.87 -29.52 5.55
N VAL A 114 5.83 -28.19 5.36
CA VAL A 114 5.58 -27.55 4.06
C VAL A 114 6.65 -26.53 3.70
N SER A 115 6.76 -26.31 2.39
CA SER A 115 7.61 -25.33 1.74
C SER A 115 9.12 -25.65 1.83
N TYR A 116 9.92 -24.82 1.10
CA TYR A 116 11.38 -24.96 1.08
C TYR A 116 11.99 -24.73 2.45
N GLY A 117 13.00 -25.55 2.77
CA GLY A 117 13.71 -25.49 4.04
C GLY A 117 12.88 -26.00 5.23
N ARG A 118 11.73 -26.66 4.95
CA ARG A 118 10.82 -27.16 6.01
C ARG A 118 10.48 -26.07 7.03
N SER A 119 10.26 -24.85 6.53
CA SER A 119 10.13 -23.67 7.38
C SER A 119 8.81 -23.56 8.15
N PHE A 120 7.90 -24.50 7.93
CA PHE A 120 6.72 -24.75 8.75
C PHE A 120 6.61 -26.24 9.04
N THR A 121 6.32 -26.57 10.29
CA THR A 121 6.04 -27.94 10.76
C THR A 121 4.68 -27.94 11.45
N ALA A 122 3.81 -28.87 11.07
CA ALA A 122 2.49 -29.00 11.68
C ALA A 122 2.65 -29.51 13.13
N GLY A 123 2.21 -28.73 14.10
CA GLY A 123 2.21 -29.12 15.52
C GLY A 123 1.04 -30.05 15.89
N GLN A 124 0.00 -30.04 15.08
CA GLN A 124 -1.19 -30.89 15.18
C GLN A 124 -1.71 -31.18 13.77
N ARG A 125 -2.65 -32.11 13.65
CA ARG A 125 -3.32 -32.34 12.38
C ARG A 125 -3.98 -31.05 11.90
N THR A 126 -3.70 -30.64 10.66
CA THR A 126 -4.20 -29.40 10.07
C THR A 126 -4.40 -29.53 8.57
N ARG A 127 -5.23 -28.66 8.00
CA ARG A 127 -5.43 -28.51 6.56
C ARG A 127 -4.61 -27.36 6.03
N ILE A 128 -3.85 -27.59 4.98
CA ILE A 128 -3.05 -26.56 4.32
C ILE A 128 -3.67 -26.20 2.97
N GLY A 129 -4.04 -24.94 2.83
CA GLY A 129 -4.46 -24.37 1.56
C GLY A 129 -3.27 -23.95 0.71
N VAL A 130 -3.35 -24.18 -0.61
CA VAL A 130 -2.35 -23.76 -1.59
C VAL A 130 -2.96 -22.68 -2.48
N LEU A 131 -2.31 -21.53 -2.54
CA LEU A 131 -2.72 -20.39 -3.36
C LEU A 131 -1.74 -20.19 -4.51
N PRO A 132 -2.21 -20.06 -5.78
CA PRO A 132 -1.37 -19.90 -6.96
C PRO A 132 -0.93 -18.42 -7.11
N VAL A 133 -0.17 -17.94 -6.14
CA VAL A 133 0.36 -16.59 -6.08
C VAL A 133 1.69 -16.62 -5.33
N GLY A 134 2.64 -15.78 -5.73
CA GLY A 134 3.95 -15.72 -5.10
C GLY A 134 4.69 -14.43 -5.46
N TYR A 135 6.02 -14.45 -5.39
CA TYR A 135 6.79 -13.23 -5.62
C TYR A 135 6.83 -12.81 -7.09
N ASP A 136 6.57 -13.67 -8.08
CA ASP A 136 6.36 -13.29 -9.48
C ASP A 136 5.08 -12.48 -9.68
N SER A 137 4.07 -12.74 -8.85
CA SER A 137 2.82 -11.99 -8.81
C SER A 137 2.87 -10.77 -7.88
N GLY A 138 4.04 -10.45 -7.35
CA GLY A 138 4.26 -9.31 -6.45
C GLY A 138 3.99 -9.57 -4.97
N TYR A 139 3.74 -10.82 -4.56
CA TYR A 139 3.60 -11.18 -3.13
C TYR A 139 4.98 -11.52 -2.54
N SER A 140 5.55 -10.60 -1.77
CA SER A 140 6.97 -10.62 -1.38
C SER A 140 7.42 -11.88 -0.62
N LEU A 141 8.63 -12.37 -0.93
CA LEU A 141 9.31 -13.43 -0.18
C LEU A 141 9.49 -13.08 1.32
N ARG A 142 9.56 -11.79 1.66
CA ARG A 142 9.68 -11.28 3.04
C ARG A 142 8.44 -11.56 3.92
N LEU A 143 7.33 -11.97 3.29
CA LEU A 143 6.09 -12.37 3.97
C LEU A 143 6.07 -13.86 4.35
N SER A 144 7.14 -14.61 4.11
CA SER A 144 7.27 -16.01 4.53
C SER A 144 7.06 -16.18 6.03
N ASN A 145 6.13 -17.06 6.41
CA ASN A 145 5.68 -17.27 7.80
C ASN A 145 5.18 -15.98 8.51
N LYS A 146 4.67 -15.02 7.74
CA LYS A 146 4.18 -13.75 8.26
C LYS A 146 2.85 -13.38 7.64
N GLY A 147 2.02 -12.68 8.42
CA GLY A 147 0.75 -12.20 7.94
C GLY A 147 -0.33 -13.28 7.82
N TYR A 148 -1.40 -12.91 7.19
CA TYR A 148 -2.58 -13.74 7.00
C TYR A 148 -3.30 -13.37 5.70
N VAL A 149 -4.19 -14.24 5.29
CA VAL A 149 -5.17 -13.99 4.22
C VAL A 149 -6.58 -14.08 4.79
N VAL A 150 -7.57 -13.59 4.04
CA VAL A 150 -8.98 -13.73 4.42
C VAL A 150 -9.70 -14.63 3.41
N ILE A 151 -10.42 -15.63 3.93
CA ILE A 151 -11.28 -16.53 3.16
C ILE A 151 -12.62 -16.61 3.88
N ARG A 152 -13.72 -16.35 3.17
CA ARG A 152 -15.08 -16.33 3.77
C ARG A 152 -15.16 -15.51 5.07
N GLY A 153 -14.49 -14.33 5.12
CA GLY A 153 -14.46 -13.45 6.29
C GLY A 153 -13.59 -13.91 7.46
N LYS A 154 -12.92 -15.06 7.36
CA LYS A 154 -12.01 -15.59 8.40
C LYS A 154 -10.56 -15.39 8.03
N ARG A 155 -9.70 -15.16 9.04
CA ARG A 155 -8.24 -14.99 8.87
C ARG A 155 -7.52 -16.34 8.96
N PHE A 156 -6.61 -16.58 8.01
CA PHE A 156 -5.78 -17.77 7.96
C PHE A 156 -4.32 -17.39 7.80
N PRO A 157 -3.42 -17.85 8.70
CA PRO A 157 -2.03 -17.45 8.66
C PRO A 157 -1.30 -18.05 7.46
N ILE A 158 -0.35 -17.26 6.93
CA ILE A 158 0.57 -17.74 5.90
C ILE A 158 1.66 -18.55 6.56
N VAL A 159 1.88 -19.76 6.06
CA VAL A 159 2.86 -20.71 6.59
C VAL A 159 3.85 -21.17 5.52
N GLY A 160 5.09 -21.37 5.95
CA GLY A 160 6.17 -21.73 5.05
C GLY A 160 6.71 -20.55 4.25
N ARG A 161 7.68 -20.81 3.37
CA ARG A 161 8.27 -19.80 2.50
C ARG A 161 7.33 -19.46 1.35
N VAL A 162 7.19 -18.17 1.07
CA VAL A 162 6.59 -17.66 -0.17
C VAL A 162 7.46 -18.16 -1.33
N ARG A 163 6.85 -18.81 -2.32
CA ARG A 163 7.54 -19.32 -3.52
C ARG A 163 7.32 -18.37 -4.70
N MET A 164 7.90 -18.70 -5.84
CA MET A 164 7.75 -17.91 -7.04
C MET A 164 6.27 -17.70 -7.39
N ASN A 165 5.49 -18.78 -7.41
CA ASN A 165 4.09 -18.79 -7.84
C ASN A 165 3.14 -19.51 -6.88
N LEU A 166 3.57 -19.83 -5.66
CA LEU A 166 2.74 -20.52 -4.64
C LEU A 166 3.00 -19.96 -3.25
N ILE A 167 1.93 -19.85 -2.45
CA ILE A 167 1.97 -19.68 -1.00
C ILE A 167 1.07 -20.70 -0.32
N HIS A 168 1.32 -20.96 0.95
CA HIS A 168 0.56 -21.87 1.77
C HIS A 168 -0.10 -21.12 2.91
N VAL A 169 -1.31 -21.53 3.27
CA VAL A 169 -2.07 -21.00 4.39
C VAL A 169 -2.52 -22.15 5.29
N ASP A 170 -2.42 -21.94 6.59
CA ASP A 170 -2.91 -22.92 7.56
C ASP A 170 -4.42 -22.67 7.78
N LEU A 171 -5.24 -23.60 7.34
CA LEU A 171 -6.69 -23.58 7.47
C LEU A 171 -7.16 -24.17 8.81
N GLY A 172 -6.25 -24.77 9.59
CA GLY A 172 -6.60 -25.46 10.83
C GLY A 172 -7.59 -26.61 10.57
N GLN A 173 -8.66 -26.64 11.36
CA GLN A 173 -9.76 -27.60 11.24
C GLN A 173 -10.98 -27.02 10.53
N GLU A 174 -10.81 -25.91 9.79
CA GLU A 174 -11.94 -25.22 9.15
C GLU A 174 -12.44 -26.03 7.92
N GLU A 175 -13.55 -26.73 8.09
CA GLU A 175 -14.13 -27.58 7.04
C GLU A 175 -14.90 -26.80 5.98
N ALA A 176 -15.41 -25.61 6.32
CA ALA A 176 -16.22 -24.79 5.43
C ALA A 176 -15.43 -24.17 4.26
N VAL A 177 -14.08 -24.18 4.34
CA VAL A 177 -13.21 -23.68 3.28
C VAL A 177 -13.01 -24.75 2.20
N GLU A 178 -13.28 -24.39 0.94
CA GLU A 178 -13.29 -25.28 -0.21
C GLU A 178 -12.36 -24.78 -1.33
N ILE A 179 -11.91 -25.72 -2.19
CA ILE A 179 -11.18 -25.38 -3.42
C ILE A 179 -12.06 -24.49 -4.29
N GLY A 180 -11.46 -23.41 -4.83
CA GLY A 180 -12.17 -22.40 -5.62
C GLY A 180 -12.62 -21.17 -4.83
N ASP A 181 -12.61 -21.23 -3.49
CA ASP A 181 -12.93 -20.07 -2.65
C ASP A 181 -12.05 -18.87 -2.97
N VAL A 182 -12.67 -17.70 -2.94
CA VAL A 182 -11.95 -16.44 -3.12
C VAL A 182 -11.13 -16.15 -1.86
N VAL A 183 -9.87 -15.85 -2.07
CA VAL A 183 -8.91 -15.50 -1.04
C VAL A 183 -8.46 -14.05 -1.20
N THR A 184 -8.67 -13.22 -0.19
CA THR A 184 -8.19 -11.84 -0.16
C THR A 184 -6.82 -11.79 0.50
N LEU A 185 -5.82 -11.40 -0.28
CA LEU A 185 -4.42 -11.31 0.14
C LEU A 185 -4.13 -9.98 0.84
N TYR A 186 -4.70 -8.88 0.33
CA TYR A 186 -4.71 -7.58 0.99
C TYR A 186 -5.75 -6.63 0.34
N GLY A 187 -6.07 -5.54 1.04
CA GLY A 187 -7.13 -4.61 0.68
C GLY A 187 -8.53 -5.20 0.91
N GLY A 188 -9.56 -4.37 0.82
CA GLY A 188 -10.92 -4.79 1.10
C GLY A 188 -11.07 -5.35 2.52
N GLU A 189 -11.48 -6.61 2.64
CA GLU A 189 -11.61 -7.33 3.92
C GLU A 189 -10.30 -7.94 4.44
N GLY A 190 -9.24 -7.93 3.62
CA GLY A 190 -7.91 -8.47 3.96
C GLY A 190 -7.06 -7.50 4.77
N PRO A 191 -5.79 -7.86 5.03
CA PRO A 191 -4.84 -6.94 5.64
C PRO A 191 -4.68 -5.67 4.80
N SER A 192 -4.43 -4.54 5.42
CA SER A 192 -4.19 -3.30 4.68
C SER A 192 -2.82 -3.33 3.96
N VAL A 193 -2.65 -2.48 2.96
CA VAL A 193 -1.36 -2.34 2.25
C VAL A 193 -0.27 -1.87 3.20
N GLU A 194 -0.61 -1.00 4.16
CA GLU A 194 0.30 -0.53 5.20
C GLU A 194 0.72 -1.66 6.15
N GLU A 195 -0.22 -2.54 6.54
CA GLU A 195 0.06 -3.72 7.36
C GLU A 195 1.02 -4.66 6.63
N ILE A 196 0.77 -4.96 5.35
CA ILE A 196 1.67 -5.76 4.52
C ILE A 196 3.05 -5.12 4.42
N ALA A 197 3.13 -3.81 4.18
CA ALA A 197 4.39 -3.07 4.11
C ALA A 197 5.16 -3.14 5.44
N GLY A 198 4.47 -3.02 6.58
CA GLY A 198 5.05 -3.16 7.91
C GLY A 198 5.65 -4.54 8.16
N LEU A 199 4.92 -5.61 7.81
CA LEU A 199 5.41 -7.00 7.92
C LEU A 199 6.65 -7.26 7.06
N MET A 200 6.78 -6.57 5.94
CA MET A 200 7.94 -6.65 5.04
C MET A 200 9.10 -5.77 5.48
N THR A 201 8.92 -4.87 6.44
CA THR A 201 9.85 -3.75 6.71
C THR A 201 10.13 -2.96 5.42
N GLY A 202 9.06 -2.68 4.70
CA GLY A 202 9.05 -2.04 3.37
C GLY A 202 8.13 -0.83 3.30
N SER A 203 7.78 -0.43 2.08
CA SER A 203 6.93 0.72 1.82
C SER A 203 5.61 0.31 1.16
N PRO A 204 4.47 1.00 1.47
CA PRO A 204 3.22 0.84 0.71
C PRO A 204 3.39 1.01 -0.80
N TYR A 205 4.30 1.89 -1.25
CA TYR A 205 4.64 2.05 -2.66
C TYR A 205 5.19 0.77 -3.29
N GLU A 206 6.08 0.05 -2.56
CA GLU A 206 6.65 -1.22 -3.01
C GLU A 206 5.55 -2.27 -3.21
N VAL A 207 4.63 -2.40 -2.26
CA VAL A 207 3.52 -3.35 -2.32
C VAL A 207 2.63 -3.08 -3.53
N LEU A 208 2.19 -1.83 -3.71
CA LEU A 208 1.33 -1.44 -4.83
C LEU A 208 1.99 -1.65 -6.18
N CYS A 209 3.26 -1.23 -6.33
CA CYS A 209 4.00 -1.33 -7.59
C CYS A 209 4.29 -2.78 -7.97
N ALA A 210 4.70 -3.61 -7.00
CA ALA A 210 5.01 -5.01 -7.25
C ALA A 210 3.78 -5.78 -7.76
N THR A 211 2.64 -5.64 -7.08
CA THR A 211 1.41 -6.34 -7.45
C THR A 211 0.79 -5.78 -8.72
N GLY A 212 0.86 -4.47 -8.92
CA GLY A 212 0.22 -3.80 -10.07
C GLY A 212 0.81 -4.14 -11.44
N LYS A 213 2.02 -4.70 -11.52
CA LYS A 213 2.69 -5.01 -12.79
C LYS A 213 2.32 -6.38 -13.36
N ALA A 214 2.15 -7.38 -12.51
CA ALA A 214 2.14 -8.78 -12.91
C ALA A 214 0.73 -9.40 -13.05
N ASN A 215 -0.30 -8.72 -12.56
CA ASN A 215 -1.63 -9.32 -12.43
C ASN A 215 -2.67 -8.67 -13.33
N PRO A 216 -3.67 -9.46 -13.81
CA PRO A 216 -4.84 -8.91 -14.49
C PRO A 216 -5.61 -7.98 -13.54
N ARG A 217 -6.20 -6.92 -14.08
CA ARG A 217 -6.98 -5.93 -13.33
C ARG A 217 -8.43 -5.98 -13.74
N THR A 218 -9.30 -5.93 -12.75
CA THR A 218 -10.73 -5.70 -12.92
C THR A 218 -11.08 -4.38 -12.25
N TYR A 219 -11.67 -3.48 -12.99
CA TYR A 219 -12.15 -2.19 -12.48
C TYR A 219 -13.63 -2.32 -12.13
N VAL A 220 -14.00 -1.86 -10.92
CA VAL A 220 -15.35 -1.94 -10.36
C VAL A 220 -15.84 -0.57 -9.93
#